data_4b5ea4dbb69008528d6ee10a0e60e05e
#
_entry.id   4b5ea4dbb69008528d6ee10a0e60e05e
#
_cell.length_a   1.000
_cell.length_b   1.000
_cell.length_c   1.000
_cell.angle_alpha   90.00
_cell.angle_beta   90.00
_cell.angle_gamma   90.00
#
_symmetry.space_group_name_H-M   'P 1'
#
loop_
_entity.id
_entity.type
_entity.pdbx_description
1 polymer ?
#
loop_
_entity_poly.entity_id
_entity_poly.type
_entity_poly.pdbx_seq_one_letter_code
_entity_poly.pdbx_strand_id
1 'polypeptide(L)'
;LKVRNTGTTSVPLGEVKLRYYFKADTPAASYRFACSWAVRGCAHVTGVFGVLAKPTATADRYLEIGFTPGAGSLAPGADSGDLQLRFHRTDWQTLRQSDDYSFGPDRTGYGDWTKITATRGGTLLWGTAPAGNEPGPDPDPTDPTPPPGAGTALFDDFSYTAHTDPRIAAHGWSVRSDSGGPGVPGARWAPENVTFATAGGNTVMNLETSTAGTGESTEHTEVLTRARKFKNGTYAARVKFSDAPAYGPDGDRIVQTFFTINDLKAPMADDYAEYDFEYLPNGGWGEPGNILYTTSWETYRPDPWEAVNQHSEVRAGYAGWHDLVVTIDDRAITYHVDGQLFGTHDARYLPERPMSINFNQWLIDLQGQTSTTPRAYDQQVDYVLHVKDQVLTPAQVQAKVAAYRGAGTSFEDTVPNV
;
A
#
# COMPACT_ATOMS: atom_id res chain seq x y z
N LEU A 1 19.59 -9.40 19.82
CA LEU A 1 20.51 -8.56 19.04
C LEU A 1 20.89 -7.30 19.81
N LYS A 2 21.99 -6.64 19.39
CA LYS A 2 22.38 -5.28 19.77
C LYS A 2 23.01 -4.56 18.59
N VAL A 3 22.78 -3.26 18.50
CA VAL A 3 23.50 -2.36 17.59
C VAL A 3 24.39 -1.46 18.43
N ARG A 4 25.68 -1.36 18.08
CA ARG A 4 26.63 -0.46 18.75
C ARG A 4 27.17 0.58 17.79
N ASN A 5 27.16 1.82 18.22
CA ASN A 5 27.82 2.91 17.48
C ASN A 5 29.33 2.90 17.81
N THR A 6 30.13 2.46 16.87
CA THR A 6 31.61 2.47 16.98
C THR A 6 32.24 3.72 16.35
N GLY A 7 31.43 4.61 15.78
CA GLY A 7 31.87 5.87 15.19
C GLY A 7 32.05 6.96 16.23
N THR A 8 32.40 8.15 15.74
CA THR A 8 32.69 9.34 16.56
C THR A 8 31.55 10.34 16.62
N THR A 9 30.46 10.12 15.89
CA THR A 9 29.27 10.98 15.84
C THR A 9 28.05 10.23 16.34
N SER A 10 27.04 10.96 16.83
CA SER A 10 25.76 10.38 17.23
C SER A 10 25.01 9.86 15.99
N VAL A 11 24.34 8.70 16.12
CA VAL A 11 23.60 8.04 15.04
C VAL A 11 22.14 7.91 15.45
N PRO A 12 21.18 8.56 14.72
CA PRO A 12 19.76 8.31 14.91
C PRO A 12 19.44 6.86 14.58
N LEU A 13 18.78 6.13 15.50
CA LEU A 13 18.40 4.73 15.26
C LEU A 13 17.39 4.60 14.12
N GLY A 14 16.53 5.59 13.90
CA GLY A 14 15.59 5.59 12.78
C GLY A 14 16.23 5.49 11.38
N GLU A 15 17.53 5.80 11.27
CA GLU A 15 18.30 5.67 10.03
C GLU A 15 19.00 4.31 9.89
N VAL A 16 18.94 3.44 10.93
CA VAL A 16 19.66 2.17 10.99
C VAL A 16 18.72 1.02 10.69
N LYS A 17 19.14 0.15 9.78
CA LYS A 17 18.45 -1.10 9.46
C LYS A 17 19.41 -2.29 9.60
N LEU A 18 18.88 -3.42 10.09
CA LEU A 18 19.60 -4.67 10.20
C LEU A 18 18.92 -5.72 9.35
N ARG A 19 19.66 -6.58 8.64
CA ARG A 19 19.08 -7.71 7.91
C ARG A 19 19.59 -9.03 8.42
N TYR A 20 18.65 -9.88 8.84
CA TYR A 20 18.85 -11.32 9.11
C TYR A 20 18.41 -12.08 7.86
N TYR A 21 19.31 -12.86 7.25
CA TYR A 21 19.07 -13.61 6.03
C TYR A 21 18.77 -15.07 6.35
N PHE A 22 17.70 -15.61 5.78
CA PHE A 22 17.24 -16.95 6.06
C PHE A 22 16.71 -17.66 4.80
N LYS A 23 16.59 -18.98 4.90
CA LYS A 23 16.05 -19.85 3.87
C LYS A 23 14.58 -20.14 4.16
N ALA A 24 13.69 -19.92 3.20
CA ALA A 24 12.30 -20.33 3.33
C ALA A 24 12.20 -21.86 3.25
N ASP A 25 11.54 -22.50 4.20
CA ASP A 25 11.31 -23.96 4.19
C ASP A 25 10.35 -24.39 3.07
N THR A 26 9.45 -23.49 2.64
CA THR A 26 8.57 -23.67 1.50
C THR A 26 8.43 -22.35 0.73
N PRO A 27 8.30 -22.38 -0.60
CA PRO A 27 8.18 -21.16 -1.43
C PRO A 27 7.02 -20.24 -1.03
N ALA A 28 5.89 -20.81 -0.62
CA ALA A 28 4.67 -20.08 -0.25
C ALA A 28 4.61 -19.66 1.23
N ALA A 29 5.69 -19.84 2.02
CA ALA A 29 5.68 -19.49 3.43
C ALA A 29 5.62 -17.97 3.63
N SER A 30 4.65 -17.53 4.41
CA SER A 30 4.57 -16.17 4.94
C SER A 30 4.99 -16.14 6.42
N TYR A 31 5.45 -14.97 6.88
CA TYR A 31 6.08 -14.84 8.19
C TYR A 31 5.52 -13.67 8.97
N ARG A 32 5.52 -13.79 10.29
CA ARG A 32 5.17 -12.70 11.22
C ARG A 32 6.34 -12.41 12.14
N PHE A 33 6.70 -11.13 12.21
CA PHE A 33 7.67 -10.58 13.15
C PHE A 33 7.03 -10.32 14.51
N ALA A 34 7.79 -10.54 15.58
CA ALA A 34 7.40 -10.14 16.93
C ALA A 34 8.62 -9.66 17.72
N CYS A 35 8.48 -8.51 18.36
CA CYS A 35 9.39 -8.04 19.39
C CYS A 35 8.91 -8.56 20.75
N SER A 36 9.72 -9.39 21.43
CA SER A 36 9.42 -9.89 22.79
C SER A 36 9.90 -8.92 23.87
N TRP A 37 11.03 -8.25 23.61
CA TRP A 37 11.60 -7.23 24.48
C TRP A 37 12.57 -6.35 23.70
N ALA A 38 12.59 -5.07 24.03
CA ALA A 38 13.59 -4.12 23.56
C ALA A 38 13.83 -3.05 24.62
N VAL A 39 15.08 -2.74 24.93
CA VAL A 39 15.43 -1.67 25.90
C VAL A 39 14.87 -0.32 25.44
N ARG A 40 14.80 -0.08 24.12
CA ARG A 40 14.22 1.12 23.53
C ARG A 40 12.67 1.08 23.41
N GLY A 41 12.03 -0.02 23.87
CA GLY A 41 10.61 -0.28 23.73
C GLY A 41 10.26 -0.96 22.39
N CYS A 42 9.46 -2.04 22.45
CA CYS A 42 9.03 -2.78 21.26
C CYS A 42 8.20 -1.93 20.28
N ALA A 43 7.50 -0.89 20.76
CA ALA A 43 6.78 0.07 19.92
C ALA A 43 7.71 0.88 18.98
N HIS A 44 9.01 0.85 19.24
CA HIS A 44 10.02 1.54 18.42
C HIS A 44 10.87 0.59 17.57
N VAL A 45 10.52 -0.69 17.50
CA VAL A 45 11.23 -1.69 16.68
C VAL A 45 10.29 -2.23 15.63
N THR A 46 10.68 -2.17 14.37
CA THR A 46 9.92 -2.67 13.22
C THR A 46 10.61 -3.90 12.63
N GLY A 47 9.84 -4.77 11.96
CA GLY A 47 10.38 -5.92 11.23
C GLY A 47 9.60 -6.15 9.95
N VAL A 48 10.30 -6.16 8.82
CA VAL A 48 9.75 -6.35 7.48
C VAL A 48 10.46 -7.51 6.80
N PHE A 49 9.71 -8.39 6.14
CA PHE A 49 10.28 -9.50 5.36
C PHE A 49 10.45 -9.11 3.90
N GLY A 50 11.55 -9.54 3.30
CA GLY A 50 11.81 -9.34 1.89
C GLY A 50 12.40 -10.59 1.23
N VAL A 51 12.34 -10.61 -0.09
CA VAL A 51 12.89 -11.68 -0.95
C VAL A 51 14.24 -11.22 -1.48
N LEU A 52 15.21 -12.12 -1.53
CA LEU A 52 16.51 -11.84 -2.12
C LEU A 52 16.44 -11.87 -3.65
N ALA A 53 17.01 -10.86 -4.30
CA ALA A 53 17.08 -10.80 -5.76
C ALA A 53 17.88 -11.97 -6.36
N LYS A 54 18.86 -12.50 -5.61
CA LYS A 54 19.68 -13.66 -5.99
C LYS A 54 19.65 -14.69 -4.88
N PRO A 55 18.67 -15.63 -4.87
CA PRO A 55 18.59 -16.69 -3.88
C PRO A 55 19.89 -17.52 -3.83
N THR A 56 20.29 -17.90 -2.63
CA THR A 56 21.43 -18.80 -2.37
C THR A 56 20.97 -20.09 -1.72
N ALA A 57 21.87 -21.03 -1.50
CA ALA A 57 21.54 -22.29 -0.82
C ALA A 57 21.07 -22.07 0.63
N THR A 58 21.49 -20.97 1.28
CA THR A 58 21.24 -20.69 2.70
C THR A 58 20.41 -19.44 2.94
N ALA A 59 19.97 -18.75 1.89
CA ALA A 59 19.07 -17.59 2.00
C ALA A 59 18.34 -17.35 0.68
N ASP A 60 17.04 -17.13 0.77
CA ASP A 60 16.20 -16.58 -0.29
C ASP A 60 15.30 -15.46 0.22
N ARG A 61 15.32 -15.21 1.53
CA ARG A 61 14.56 -14.20 2.26
C ARG A 61 15.45 -13.43 3.22
N TYR A 62 14.97 -12.29 3.68
CA TYR A 62 15.53 -11.59 4.82
C TYR A 62 14.43 -11.01 5.71
N LEU A 63 14.74 -10.87 6.99
CA LEU A 63 14.00 -10.01 7.93
C LEU A 63 14.82 -8.73 8.09
N GLU A 64 14.27 -7.60 7.68
CA GLU A 64 14.81 -6.28 7.94
C GLU A 64 14.23 -5.74 9.25
N ILE A 65 15.08 -5.45 10.20
CA ILE A 65 14.75 -4.86 11.49
C ILE A 65 15.11 -3.39 11.42
N GLY A 66 14.13 -2.53 11.65
CA GLY A 66 14.27 -1.08 11.67
C GLY A 66 13.87 -0.50 13.01
N PHE A 67 13.95 0.83 13.11
CA PHE A 67 13.55 1.58 14.29
C PHE A 67 12.74 2.82 13.88
N THR A 68 11.72 3.14 14.69
CA THR A 68 11.03 4.43 14.54
C THR A 68 11.87 5.57 15.11
N PRO A 69 11.61 6.84 14.75
CA PRO A 69 12.32 7.99 15.34
C PRO A 69 12.26 8.03 16.86
N GLY A 70 11.20 7.46 17.47
CA GLY A 70 11.06 7.36 18.93
C GLY A 70 12.07 6.45 19.63
N ALA A 71 12.82 5.61 18.90
CA ALA A 71 13.94 4.84 19.44
C ALA A 71 15.13 5.73 19.87
N GLY A 72 15.16 7.00 19.42
CA GLY A 72 16.23 7.96 19.73
C GLY A 72 17.52 7.73 18.97
N SER A 73 18.65 8.13 19.57
CA SER A 73 19.97 8.08 18.95
C SER A 73 20.99 7.30 19.79
N LEU A 74 22.05 6.83 19.14
CA LEU A 74 23.21 6.22 19.80
C LEU A 74 24.37 7.22 19.81
N ALA A 75 24.80 7.67 20.99
CA ALA A 75 26.04 8.42 21.15
C ALA A 75 27.26 7.55 20.75
N PRO A 76 28.41 8.15 20.45
CA PRO A 76 29.66 7.41 20.24
C PRO A 76 29.93 6.38 21.36
N GLY A 77 30.20 5.13 21.00
CA GLY A 77 30.43 4.03 21.93
C GLY A 77 29.19 3.43 22.57
N ALA A 78 28.01 4.03 22.45
CA ALA A 78 26.75 3.52 23.00
C ALA A 78 26.16 2.39 22.15
N ASP A 79 25.31 1.54 22.75
CA ASP A 79 24.53 0.51 22.08
C ASP A 79 23.01 0.70 22.24
N SER A 80 22.23 -0.03 21.44
CA SER A 80 20.78 0.00 21.46
C SER A 80 20.16 -0.59 22.74
N GLY A 81 20.96 -1.26 23.56
CA GLY A 81 20.45 -2.23 24.52
C GLY A 81 19.96 -3.50 23.84
N ASP A 82 19.38 -4.37 24.65
CA ASP A 82 18.91 -5.68 24.25
C ASP A 82 17.69 -5.61 23.33
N LEU A 83 17.72 -6.39 22.25
CA LEU A 83 16.62 -6.61 21.30
C LEU A 83 16.32 -8.11 21.24
N GLN A 84 15.22 -8.55 21.85
CA GLN A 84 14.74 -9.93 21.84
C GLN A 84 13.63 -10.05 20.80
N LEU A 85 14.04 -10.46 19.61
CA LEU A 85 13.20 -10.49 18.42
C LEU A 85 13.00 -11.93 17.98
N ARG A 86 11.84 -12.23 17.44
CA ARG A 86 11.50 -13.53 16.87
C ARG A 86 10.63 -13.35 15.64
N PHE A 87 10.60 -14.37 14.82
CA PHE A 87 9.60 -14.52 13.76
C PHE A 87 9.15 -15.97 13.67
N HIS A 88 7.99 -16.18 13.09
CA HIS A 88 7.40 -17.49 12.88
C HIS A 88 6.60 -17.48 11.58
N ARG A 89 6.34 -18.65 11.04
CA ARG A 89 5.44 -18.82 9.91
C ARG A 89 4.01 -18.54 10.35
N THR A 90 3.21 -17.89 9.47
CA THR A 90 1.80 -17.58 9.77
C THR A 90 0.93 -18.82 9.92
N ASP A 91 1.32 -19.93 9.27
CA ASP A 91 0.67 -21.26 9.38
C ASP A 91 1.15 -22.10 10.59
N TRP A 92 2.01 -21.54 11.46
CA TRP A 92 2.58 -22.17 12.65
C TRP A 92 3.36 -23.47 12.38
N GLN A 93 3.74 -23.74 11.13
CA GLN A 93 4.63 -24.84 10.81
C GLN A 93 6.05 -24.54 11.30
N THR A 94 6.80 -25.60 11.54
CA THR A 94 8.18 -25.50 12.03
C THR A 94 9.07 -24.73 11.03
N LEU A 95 9.85 -23.79 11.54
CA LEU A 95 10.95 -23.14 10.83
C LEU A 95 12.25 -23.88 11.13
N ARG A 96 13.00 -24.23 10.08
CA ARG A 96 14.32 -24.82 10.22
C ARG A 96 15.39 -23.73 10.11
N GLN A 97 15.97 -23.39 11.24
CA GLN A 97 16.93 -22.30 11.37
C GLN A 97 18.38 -22.72 11.03
N SER A 98 18.66 -24.04 11.03
CA SER A 98 20.03 -24.56 10.91
C SER A 98 20.67 -24.33 9.52
N ASP A 99 19.89 -24.07 8.49
CA ASP A 99 20.32 -23.77 7.13
C ASP A 99 20.23 -22.30 6.77
N ASP A 100 19.87 -21.41 7.72
CA ASP A 100 19.84 -19.98 7.52
C ASP A 100 21.25 -19.38 7.46
N TYR A 101 21.48 -18.47 6.52
CA TYR A 101 22.76 -17.77 6.36
C TYR A 101 23.17 -17.02 7.63
N SER A 102 22.23 -16.33 8.27
CA SER A 102 22.51 -15.51 9.46
C SER A 102 22.46 -16.28 10.77
N PHE A 103 22.10 -17.55 10.77
CA PHE A 103 22.05 -18.35 11.98
C PHE A 103 23.45 -18.68 12.49
N GLY A 104 23.66 -18.60 13.81
CA GLY A 104 24.90 -18.94 14.50
C GLY A 104 24.63 -19.90 15.64
N PRO A 105 24.70 -21.25 15.40
CA PRO A 105 24.31 -22.26 16.39
C PRO A 105 25.12 -22.19 17.69
N ASP A 106 26.38 -21.77 17.60
CA ASP A 106 27.31 -21.73 18.75
C ASP A 106 27.29 -20.38 19.49
N ARG A 107 26.37 -19.50 19.13
CA ARG A 107 26.26 -18.16 19.69
C ARG A 107 25.39 -18.14 20.94
N THR A 108 26.00 -18.20 22.09
CA THR A 108 25.33 -18.15 23.40
C THR A 108 25.45 -16.80 24.10
N GLY A 109 26.22 -15.85 23.53
CA GLY A 109 26.44 -14.51 24.06
C GLY A 109 26.56 -13.45 22.95
N TYR A 110 26.63 -12.17 23.36
CA TYR A 110 26.87 -11.07 22.42
C TYR A 110 28.31 -11.12 21.91
N GLY A 111 28.42 -10.89 20.61
CA GLY A 111 29.68 -10.76 19.90
C GLY A 111 29.42 -10.35 18.47
N ASP A 112 30.44 -9.84 17.83
CA ASP A 112 30.34 -9.39 16.43
C ASP A 112 29.92 -10.55 15.53
N TRP A 113 28.92 -10.30 14.66
CA TRP A 113 28.38 -11.30 13.74
C TRP A 113 28.20 -10.73 12.36
N THR A 114 29.14 -11.02 11.47
CA THR A 114 29.19 -10.46 10.12
C THR A 114 28.14 -11.03 9.17
N LYS A 115 27.42 -12.09 9.53
CA LYS A 115 26.31 -12.62 8.71
C LYS A 115 24.97 -11.91 8.94
N ILE A 116 24.94 -10.86 9.77
CA ILE A 116 23.86 -9.88 9.84
C ILE A 116 24.45 -8.57 9.30
N THR A 117 23.77 -7.95 8.34
CA THR A 117 24.19 -6.64 7.83
C THR A 117 23.55 -5.52 8.62
N ALA A 118 24.27 -4.40 8.76
CA ALA A 118 23.72 -3.15 9.24
C ALA A 118 23.97 -2.07 8.19
N THR A 119 22.91 -1.30 7.86
CA THR A 119 22.96 -0.17 6.96
C THR A 119 22.54 1.11 7.68
N ARG A 120 22.95 2.25 7.15
CA ARG A 120 22.47 3.59 7.52
C ARG A 120 22.19 4.37 6.25
N GLY A 121 20.95 4.80 6.05
CA GLY A 121 20.55 5.43 4.78
C GLY A 121 20.92 4.55 3.58
N GLY A 122 20.74 3.22 3.69
CA GLY A 122 21.10 2.23 2.67
C GLY A 122 22.57 1.92 2.49
N THR A 123 23.48 2.72 3.01
CA THR A 123 24.91 2.44 2.97
C THR A 123 25.27 1.30 3.93
N LEU A 124 25.89 0.26 3.41
CA LEU A 124 26.35 -0.87 4.23
C LEU A 124 27.49 -0.40 5.18
N LEU A 125 27.25 -0.51 6.49
CA LEU A 125 28.21 -0.16 7.53
C LEU A 125 28.85 -1.38 8.18
N TRP A 126 28.14 -2.51 8.20
CA TRP A 126 28.59 -3.71 8.88
C TRP A 126 28.05 -4.96 8.20
N GLY A 127 28.81 -6.04 8.30
CA GLY A 127 28.41 -7.37 7.88
C GLY A 127 28.63 -7.66 6.41
N THR A 128 28.27 -8.88 6.02
CA THR A 128 28.36 -9.37 4.64
C THR A 128 27.00 -10.00 4.29
N ALA A 129 26.42 -9.63 3.19
CA ALA A 129 25.19 -10.25 2.68
C ALA A 129 25.51 -11.57 1.96
N PRO A 130 24.51 -12.45 1.74
CA PRO A 130 24.65 -13.56 0.82
C PRO A 130 25.08 -13.08 -0.58
N ALA A 131 25.94 -13.84 -1.26
CA ALA A 131 26.60 -13.44 -2.50
C ALA A 131 25.64 -12.79 -3.54
N GLY A 132 25.99 -11.60 -3.99
CA GLY A 132 25.23 -10.83 -4.97
C GLY A 132 23.95 -10.20 -4.45
N ASN A 133 23.80 -10.10 -3.12
CA ASN A 133 22.68 -9.44 -2.42
C ASN A 133 23.20 -8.40 -1.41
N GLU A 134 24.34 -7.80 -1.69
CA GLU A 134 24.83 -6.68 -0.88
C GLU A 134 23.70 -5.63 -0.84
N PRO A 135 23.34 -5.13 0.37
CA PRO A 135 22.45 -3.98 0.45
C PRO A 135 23.08 -2.87 -0.38
N GLY A 136 22.45 -2.56 -1.51
CA GLY A 136 22.80 -1.35 -2.25
C GLY A 136 22.50 -0.15 -1.36
N PRO A 137 23.01 1.05 -1.70
CA PRO A 137 22.51 2.23 -1.06
C PRO A 137 20.98 2.18 -1.15
N ASP A 138 20.27 2.28 -0.01
CA ASP A 138 18.90 2.78 -0.04
C ASP A 138 18.98 4.00 -0.93
N PRO A 139 18.10 4.18 -1.92
CA PRO A 139 18.11 5.42 -2.67
C PRO A 139 18.17 6.52 -1.61
N ASP A 140 19.29 7.24 -1.63
CA ASP A 140 19.59 8.32 -0.68
C ASP A 140 18.35 9.22 -0.64
N PRO A 141 17.75 9.55 0.50
CA PRO A 141 16.76 10.61 0.54
C PRO A 141 17.33 11.92 -0.02
N THR A 142 18.65 12.00 -0.22
CA THR A 142 19.35 13.06 -0.95
C THR A 142 19.75 12.66 -2.38
N ASP A 143 19.53 11.38 -2.82
CA ASP A 143 19.59 11.09 -4.26
C ASP A 143 18.54 12.00 -4.92
N PRO A 144 18.93 12.84 -5.87
CA PRO A 144 17.98 13.77 -6.44
C PRO A 144 16.81 12.93 -6.96
N THR A 145 15.67 13.05 -6.28
CA THR A 145 14.40 12.56 -6.82
C THR A 145 14.39 13.04 -8.26
N PRO A 146 14.22 12.15 -9.26
CA PRO A 146 14.14 12.62 -10.63
C PRO A 146 13.19 13.81 -10.65
N PRO A 147 13.58 14.94 -11.25
CA PRO A 147 12.73 16.12 -11.24
C PRO A 147 11.34 15.75 -11.76
N PRO A 148 10.28 16.50 -11.40
CA PRO A 148 8.98 16.37 -12.05
C PRO A 148 9.21 16.30 -13.55
N GLY A 149 8.60 15.34 -14.25
CA GLY A 149 8.86 15.08 -15.67
C GLY A 149 10.09 14.19 -15.98
N ALA A 150 10.90 13.80 -15.02
CA ALA A 150 11.90 12.76 -15.23
C ALA A 150 11.27 11.37 -15.06
N GLY A 151 11.07 10.69 -16.18
CA GLY A 151 10.37 9.39 -16.25
C GLY A 151 8.93 9.54 -16.77
N THR A 152 8.34 8.42 -17.12
CA THR A 152 6.95 8.35 -17.61
C THR A 152 6.00 8.23 -16.42
N ALA A 153 5.20 9.27 -16.17
CA ALA A 153 4.34 9.35 -14.98
C ALA A 153 3.00 10.01 -15.26
N LEU A 154 2.01 9.67 -14.42
CA LEU A 154 0.80 10.45 -14.16
C LEU A 154 0.91 11.00 -12.74
N PHE A 155 0.67 12.30 -12.59
CA PHE A 155 0.44 12.97 -11.31
C PHE A 155 -0.78 13.88 -11.43
N ASP A 156 -1.69 13.84 -10.46
CA ASP A 156 -2.81 14.76 -10.34
C ASP A 156 -3.08 15.05 -8.86
N ASP A 157 -3.11 16.31 -8.47
CA ASP A 157 -3.46 16.76 -7.12
C ASP A 157 -4.93 17.17 -6.99
N PHE A 158 -5.73 16.87 -8.01
CA PHE A 158 -7.17 17.15 -8.08
C PHE A 158 -7.54 18.62 -7.85
N SER A 159 -6.69 19.56 -8.30
CA SER A 159 -6.94 21.01 -8.23
C SER A 159 -8.04 21.45 -9.21
N TYR A 160 -9.22 20.86 -9.07
CA TYR A 160 -10.43 21.20 -9.85
C TYR A 160 -11.41 21.99 -8.99
N THR A 161 -12.46 22.54 -9.63
CA THR A 161 -13.45 23.42 -8.98
C THR A 161 -14.82 22.76 -8.82
N ALA A 162 -15.18 21.79 -9.67
CA ALA A 162 -16.45 21.05 -9.67
C ALA A 162 -16.32 19.81 -10.55
N HIS A 163 -17.25 18.85 -10.42
CA HIS A 163 -17.30 17.67 -11.30
C HIS A 163 -17.46 18.03 -12.80
N THR A 164 -17.94 19.22 -13.10
CA THR A 164 -18.10 19.77 -14.46
C THR A 164 -16.89 20.56 -14.95
N ASP A 165 -15.81 20.65 -14.16
CA ASP A 165 -14.60 21.37 -14.57
C ASP A 165 -14.03 20.72 -15.86
N PRO A 166 -13.90 21.46 -16.97
CA PRO A 166 -13.46 20.90 -18.25
C PRO A 166 -12.04 20.31 -18.21
N ARG A 167 -11.23 20.70 -17.23
CA ARG A 167 -9.88 20.13 -17.03
C ARG A 167 -9.92 18.66 -16.63
N ILE A 168 -10.96 18.21 -15.92
CA ILE A 168 -11.14 16.78 -15.58
C ILE A 168 -11.08 15.94 -16.86
N ALA A 169 -11.90 16.30 -17.84
CA ALA A 169 -11.92 15.60 -19.14
C ALA A 169 -10.64 15.79 -19.96
N ALA A 170 -10.04 17.00 -19.92
CA ALA A 170 -8.80 17.31 -20.62
C ALA A 170 -7.59 16.57 -20.02
N HIS A 171 -7.60 16.30 -18.71
CA HIS A 171 -6.60 15.49 -18.00
C HIS A 171 -6.86 13.97 -18.08
N GLY A 172 -7.85 13.55 -18.89
CA GLY A 172 -8.11 12.14 -19.14
C GLY A 172 -8.98 11.45 -18.09
N TRP A 173 -9.59 12.18 -17.18
CA TRP A 173 -10.53 11.66 -16.19
C TRP A 173 -11.98 11.63 -16.69
N SER A 174 -12.76 10.75 -16.11
CA SER A 174 -14.21 10.69 -16.22
C SER A 174 -14.83 10.60 -14.84
N VAL A 175 -15.89 11.37 -14.62
CA VAL A 175 -16.77 11.20 -13.46
C VAL A 175 -17.94 10.34 -13.93
N ARG A 176 -18.19 9.22 -13.27
CA ARG A 176 -19.20 8.25 -13.69
C ARG A 176 -20.61 8.77 -13.50
N SER A 177 -21.47 8.55 -14.49
CA SER A 177 -22.88 9.00 -14.52
C SER A 177 -23.84 7.97 -15.12
N ASP A 178 -23.33 6.80 -15.53
CA ASP A 178 -24.13 5.71 -16.06
C ASP A 178 -24.78 4.88 -14.94
N SER A 179 -25.64 3.95 -15.32
CA SER A 179 -26.26 2.98 -14.39
C SER A 179 -25.48 1.67 -14.37
N GLY A 180 -25.75 0.85 -13.36
CA GLY A 180 -25.17 -0.49 -13.21
C GLY A 180 -24.31 -0.65 -11.96
N GLY A 181 -23.89 -1.89 -11.68
CA GLY A 181 -23.07 -2.23 -10.52
C GLY A 181 -21.64 -1.67 -10.52
N PRO A 182 -20.90 -1.92 -9.46
CA PRO A 182 -21.30 -2.75 -8.30
C PRO A 182 -22.33 -2.06 -7.36
N GLY A 183 -22.76 -2.80 -6.33
CA GLY A 183 -23.52 -2.30 -5.20
C GLY A 183 -25.04 -2.46 -5.31
N VAL A 184 -25.76 -1.57 -4.63
CA VAL A 184 -27.21 -1.67 -4.42
C VAL A 184 -27.96 -1.64 -5.74
N PRO A 185 -28.82 -2.65 -6.06
CA PRO A 185 -29.65 -2.62 -7.24
C PRO A 185 -30.59 -1.40 -7.28
N GLY A 186 -30.61 -0.68 -8.39
CA GLY A 186 -31.41 0.54 -8.57
C GLY A 186 -30.69 1.82 -8.13
N ALA A 187 -29.52 1.73 -7.53
CA ALA A 187 -28.66 2.88 -7.26
C ALA A 187 -28.15 3.53 -8.55
N ARG A 188 -27.86 4.83 -8.48
CA ARG A 188 -27.24 5.57 -9.57
C ARG A 188 -25.83 6.04 -9.20
N TRP A 189 -25.00 6.24 -10.21
CA TRP A 189 -23.74 6.95 -10.08
C TRP A 189 -23.98 8.44 -10.26
N ALA A 190 -23.66 9.21 -9.22
CA ALA A 190 -24.02 10.63 -9.10
C ALA A 190 -22.81 11.53 -9.28
N PRO A 191 -22.54 12.05 -10.48
CA PRO A 191 -21.36 12.90 -10.70
C PRO A 191 -21.39 14.19 -9.87
N GLU A 192 -22.57 14.73 -9.53
CA GLU A 192 -22.73 15.93 -8.71
C GLU A 192 -22.25 15.74 -7.26
N ASN A 193 -22.15 14.50 -6.78
CA ASN A 193 -21.63 14.15 -5.47
C ASN A 193 -20.09 14.05 -5.45
N VAL A 194 -19.43 14.25 -6.60
CA VAL A 194 -17.99 14.46 -6.67
C VAL A 194 -17.71 15.96 -6.58
N THR A 195 -17.15 16.37 -5.45
CA THR A 195 -16.88 17.79 -5.14
C THR A 195 -15.41 18.02 -4.83
N PHE A 196 -14.99 19.28 -4.81
CA PHE A 196 -13.60 19.66 -4.55
C PHE A 196 -13.56 20.74 -3.47
N ALA A 197 -12.70 20.56 -2.48
CA ALA A 197 -12.59 21.48 -1.35
C ALA A 197 -11.14 21.64 -0.91
N THR A 198 -10.83 22.72 -0.19
CA THR A 198 -9.50 22.90 0.40
C THR A 198 -9.42 22.16 1.73
N ALA A 199 -8.45 21.29 1.89
CA ALA A 199 -8.11 20.62 3.14
C ALA A 199 -6.59 20.60 3.34
N GLY A 200 -6.12 21.01 4.52
CA GLY A 200 -4.69 21.02 4.83
C GLY A 200 -3.82 21.92 3.92
N GLY A 201 -4.42 22.89 3.23
CA GLY A 201 -3.73 23.77 2.29
C GLY A 201 -3.68 23.28 0.84
N ASN A 202 -4.21 22.09 0.56
CA ASN A 202 -4.35 21.51 -0.78
C ASN A 202 -5.82 21.47 -1.19
N THR A 203 -6.10 21.36 -2.49
CA THR A 203 -7.41 20.93 -2.96
C THR A 203 -7.50 19.42 -2.82
N VAL A 204 -8.65 18.93 -2.40
CA VAL A 204 -8.95 17.50 -2.32
C VAL A 204 -10.23 17.20 -3.10
N MET A 205 -10.26 16.05 -3.77
CA MET A 205 -11.46 15.49 -4.35
C MET A 205 -12.27 14.80 -3.25
N ASN A 206 -13.56 15.10 -3.11
CA ASN A 206 -14.48 14.43 -2.20
C ASN A 206 -15.47 13.59 -3.01
N LEU A 207 -15.60 12.33 -2.66
CA LEU A 207 -16.61 11.41 -3.17
C LEU A 207 -17.63 11.16 -2.06
N GLU A 208 -18.87 11.61 -2.27
CA GLU A 208 -19.98 11.36 -1.34
C GLU A 208 -20.86 10.24 -1.87
N THR A 209 -21.17 9.26 -1.02
CA THR A 209 -22.16 8.22 -1.27
C THR A 209 -23.27 8.35 -0.28
N SER A 210 -24.53 8.38 -0.74
CA SER A 210 -25.70 8.66 0.08
C SER A 210 -26.82 7.66 -0.13
N THR A 211 -27.70 7.55 0.87
CA THR A 211 -28.91 6.72 0.78
C THR A 211 -29.99 7.19 1.76
N ALA A 212 -31.25 6.91 1.43
CA ALA A 212 -32.39 6.94 2.35
C ALA A 212 -33.02 5.55 2.49
N GLY A 213 -32.21 4.46 2.33
CA GLY A 213 -32.62 3.09 2.59
C GLY A 213 -33.33 2.38 1.45
N THR A 214 -33.35 2.92 0.23
CA THR A 214 -33.86 2.24 -0.97
C THR A 214 -32.88 2.35 -2.12
N GLY A 215 -32.95 1.44 -3.11
CA GLY A 215 -32.10 1.51 -4.29
C GLY A 215 -32.25 2.83 -5.03
N GLU A 216 -33.46 3.31 -5.24
CA GLU A 216 -33.77 4.56 -5.94
C GLU A 216 -33.25 5.81 -5.22
N SER A 217 -33.08 5.75 -3.89
CA SER A 217 -32.51 6.82 -3.07
C SER A 217 -31.02 6.67 -2.81
N THR A 218 -30.37 5.67 -3.41
CA THR A 218 -28.96 5.40 -3.22
C THR A 218 -28.14 6.00 -4.36
N GLU A 219 -27.14 6.76 -3.99
CA GLU A 219 -26.20 7.41 -4.91
C GLU A 219 -24.78 6.99 -4.57
N HIS A 220 -24.07 6.51 -5.58
CA HIS A 220 -22.67 6.13 -5.53
C HIS A 220 -21.81 7.14 -6.29
N THR A 221 -20.51 7.15 -6.04
CA THR A 221 -19.56 8.02 -6.76
C THR A 221 -18.37 7.23 -7.29
N GLU A 222 -17.93 7.58 -8.51
CA GLU A 222 -16.71 7.03 -9.10
C GLU A 222 -16.03 8.06 -10.00
N VAL A 223 -14.70 8.14 -9.88
CA VAL A 223 -13.81 8.88 -10.78
C VAL A 223 -12.73 7.93 -11.29
N LEU A 224 -12.56 7.89 -12.63
CA LEU A 224 -11.68 6.95 -13.30
C LEU A 224 -10.95 7.58 -14.49
N THR A 225 -9.78 7.05 -14.83
CA THR A 225 -9.11 7.44 -16.08
C THR A 225 -9.85 6.85 -17.29
N ARG A 226 -10.05 7.66 -18.33
CA ARG A 226 -10.72 7.23 -19.58
C ARG A 226 -9.90 6.18 -20.36
N ALA A 227 -8.60 6.35 -20.36
CA ALA A 227 -7.69 5.44 -21.04
C ALA A 227 -7.21 4.33 -20.10
N ARG A 228 -7.23 3.11 -20.58
CA ARG A 228 -6.51 1.99 -19.97
C ARG A 228 -5.11 1.95 -20.56
N LYS A 229 -4.14 2.52 -19.86
CA LYS A 229 -2.75 2.66 -20.32
C LYS A 229 -1.71 2.37 -19.24
N PHE A 230 -2.16 2.09 -18.03
CA PHE A 230 -1.31 1.84 -16.87
C PHE A 230 -1.12 0.34 -16.68
N LYS A 231 0.12 -0.10 -16.47
CA LYS A 231 0.44 -1.51 -16.29
C LYS A 231 1.44 -1.68 -15.15
N ASN A 232 2.67 -2.07 -15.43
CA ASN A 232 3.71 -2.21 -14.41
C ASN A 232 4.18 -0.84 -13.88
N GLY A 233 4.65 -0.82 -12.64
CA GLY A 233 5.19 0.36 -12.00
C GLY A 233 4.63 0.60 -10.59
N THR A 234 4.68 1.83 -10.16
CA THR A 234 4.17 2.27 -8.86
C THR A 234 2.87 3.02 -9.04
N TYR A 235 1.86 2.67 -8.26
CA TYR A 235 0.61 3.41 -8.11
C TYR A 235 0.52 3.88 -6.67
N ALA A 236 0.22 5.14 -6.46
CA ALA A 236 0.09 5.71 -5.14
C ALA A 236 -1.03 6.74 -5.08
N ALA A 237 -1.71 6.79 -3.96
CA ALA A 237 -2.69 7.81 -3.65
C ALA A 237 -2.66 8.15 -2.16
N ARG A 238 -3.05 9.38 -1.81
CA ARG A 238 -3.34 9.74 -0.45
C ARG A 238 -4.84 9.88 -0.30
N VAL A 239 -5.42 8.98 0.49
CA VAL A 239 -6.87 8.83 0.65
C VAL A 239 -7.25 9.02 2.11
N LYS A 240 -8.34 9.74 2.35
CA LYS A 240 -8.95 9.83 3.67
C LYS A 240 -10.18 8.94 3.70
N PHE A 241 -10.12 7.90 4.51
CA PHE A 241 -11.26 7.06 4.82
C PHE A 241 -12.09 7.61 5.97
N SER A 242 -13.37 7.26 6.03
CA SER A 242 -14.25 7.57 7.16
C SER A 242 -14.86 6.30 7.75
N ASP A 243 -14.91 6.23 9.09
CA ASP A 243 -15.54 5.15 9.83
C ASP A 243 -17.05 5.39 10.04
N ALA A 244 -17.49 6.63 9.91
CA ALA A 244 -18.86 7.03 10.19
C ALA A 244 -19.39 7.96 9.09
N PRO A 245 -20.72 8.05 8.94
CA PRO A 245 -21.32 8.96 7.97
C PRO A 245 -21.03 10.43 8.31
N ALA A 246 -20.99 11.29 7.30
CA ALA A 246 -20.92 12.74 7.44
C ALA A 246 -22.18 13.29 8.11
N TYR A 247 -23.32 12.67 7.85
CA TYR A 247 -24.59 12.92 8.54
C TYR A 247 -25.50 11.68 8.50
N GLY A 248 -26.47 11.63 9.42
CA GLY A 248 -27.47 10.56 9.51
C GLY A 248 -27.00 9.36 10.32
N PRO A 249 -27.80 8.28 10.36
CA PRO A 249 -27.48 7.07 11.12
C PRO A 249 -26.36 6.28 10.46
N ASP A 250 -25.49 5.71 11.28
CA ASP A 250 -24.37 4.85 10.89
C ASP A 250 -24.77 3.37 10.77
N GLY A 251 -23.94 2.58 10.07
CA GLY A 251 -24.04 1.12 9.99
C GLY A 251 -24.23 0.56 8.57
N ASP A 252 -24.18 1.41 7.53
CA ASP A 252 -24.21 0.92 6.16
C ASP A 252 -22.93 0.17 5.78
N ARG A 253 -23.09 -0.87 4.97
CA ARG A 253 -21.98 -1.63 4.39
C ARG A 253 -21.45 -0.90 3.17
N ILE A 254 -20.54 0.03 3.42
CA ILE A 254 -19.94 0.88 2.40
C ILE A 254 -18.53 0.41 2.08
N VAL A 255 -18.12 0.56 0.82
CA VAL A 255 -16.76 0.32 0.35
C VAL A 255 -16.17 1.65 -0.11
N GLN A 256 -14.97 1.95 0.38
CA GLN A 256 -14.18 3.13 0.02
C GLN A 256 -12.89 2.65 -0.65
N THR A 257 -12.61 3.06 -1.90
CA THR A 257 -11.59 2.40 -2.71
C THR A 257 -10.57 3.34 -3.34
N PHE A 258 -9.39 2.78 -3.59
CA PHE A 258 -8.44 3.16 -4.61
C PHE A 258 -8.00 1.91 -5.34
N PHE A 259 -8.19 1.84 -6.67
CA PHE A 259 -7.91 0.62 -7.41
C PHE A 259 -7.50 0.88 -8.86
N THR A 260 -7.00 -0.17 -9.51
CA THR A 260 -6.68 -0.18 -10.94
C THR A 260 -7.24 -1.45 -11.56
N ILE A 261 -7.84 -1.36 -12.75
CA ILE A 261 -8.65 -2.42 -13.36
C ILE A 261 -8.61 -2.39 -14.89
N ASN A 262 -8.71 -3.55 -15.52
CA ASN A 262 -9.05 -3.65 -16.95
C ASN A 262 -10.44 -4.30 -17.16
N ASP A 263 -10.86 -4.48 -18.43
CA ASP A 263 -12.16 -5.09 -18.71
C ASP A 263 -12.14 -6.60 -18.54
N LEU A 264 -13.10 -7.16 -17.81
CA LEU A 264 -13.45 -8.57 -17.90
C LEU A 264 -14.21 -8.83 -19.19
N LYS A 265 -13.53 -9.30 -20.24
CA LYS A 265 -14.13 -9.50 -21.57
C LYS A 265 -15.09 -10.68 -21.63
N ALA A 266 -14.90 -11.68 -20.79
CA ALA A 266 -15.74 -12.84 -20.62
C ALA A 266 -15.55 -13.43 -19.23
N PRO A 267 -16.54 -14.15 -18.68
CA PRO A 267 -16.37 -14.87 -17.41
C PRO A 267 -15.11 -15.76 -17.44
N MET A 268 -14.27 -15.65 -16.41
CA MET A 268 -13.01 -16.37 -16.27
C MET A 268 -11.98 -16.09 -17.38
N ALA A 269 -12.03 -14.89 -18.02
CA ALA A 269 -10.97 -14.46 -18.92
C ALA A 269 -9.65 -14.31 -18.16
N ASP A 270 -8.58 -14.92 -18.68
CA ASP A 270 -7.26 -14.97 -18.04
C ASP A 270 -6.43 -13.68 -18.21
N ASP A 271 -6.91 -12.75 -19.05
CA ASP A 271 -6.28 -11.44 -19.28
C ASP A 271 -6.94 -10.30 -18.45
N TYR A 272 -7.80 -10.65 -17.48
CA TYR A 272 -8.33 -9.70 -16.50
C TYR A 272 -7.29 -9.39 -15.42
N ALA A 273 -7.29 -8.19 -14.92
CA ALA A 273 -6.49 -7.79 -13.76
C ALA A 273 -7.17 -6.64 -13.01
N GLU A 274 -7.11 -6.70 -11.68
CA GLU A 274 -7.58 -5.66 -10.78
C GLU A 274 -6.74 -5.69 -9.50
N TYR A 275 -6.40 -4.51 -8.99
CA TYR A 275 -5.61 -4.34 -7.76
C TYR A 275 -6.23 -3.27 -6.90
N ASP A 276 -6.65 -3.68 -5.70
CA ASP A 276 -7.53 -2.89 -4.84
C ASP A 276 -6.90 -2.54 -3.51
N PHE A 277 -7.25 -1.35 -3.03
CA PHE A 277 -7.40 -1.02 -1.62
C PHE A 277 -8.89 -0.79 -1.38
N GLU A 278 -9.50 -1.56 -0.47
CA GLU A 278 -10.93 -1.50 -0.16
C GLU A 278 -11.13 -1.40 1.36
N TYR A 279 -11.61 -0.25 1.81
CA TYR A 279 -11.92 -0.06 3.21
C TYR A 279 -13.42 -0.15 3.48
N LEU A 280 -13.78 -1.04 4.41
CA LEU A 280 -15.14 -1.32 4.84
C LEU A 280 -15.29 -0.95 6.33
N PRO A 281 -15.84 0.22 6.68
CA PRO A 281 -15.95 0.64 8.09
C PRO A 281 -16.96 -0.17 8.90
N ASN A 282 -17.97 -0.75 8.25
CA ASN A 282 -19.03 -1.52 8.91
C ASN A 282 -19.08 -2.99 8.44
N GLY A 283 -17.96 -3.44 7.83
CA GLY A 283 -17.90 -4.77 7.23
C GLY A 283 -18.70 -4.89 5.93
N GLY A 284 -18.84 -6.09 5.44
CA GLY A 284 -19.49 -6.42 4.18
C GLY A 284 -19.08 -7.81 3.72
N TRP A 285 -19.74 -8.35 2.71
CA TRP A 285 -19.48 -9.67 2.14
C TRP A 285 -19.47 -10.82 3.16
N GLY A 286 -20.27 -10.67 4.25
CA GLY A 286 -20.36 -11.62 5.35
C GLY A 286 -19.39 -11.37 6.51
N GLU A 287 -18.48 -10.45 6.38
CA GLU A 287 -17.48 -10.10 7.40
C GLU A 287 -17.94 -8.90 8.24
N PRO A 288 -17.80 -8.95 9.57
CA PRO A 288 -18.19 -7.86 10.46
C PRO A 288 -17.04 -6.90 10.76
N GLY A 289 -17.38 -5.66 11.12
CA GLY A 289 -16.46 -4.64 11.66
C GLY A 289 -15.59 -3.97 10.59
N ASN A 290 -14.65 -3.18 11.06
CA ASN A 290 -13.76 -2.42 10.18
C ASN A 290 -12.70 -3.31 9.56
N ILE A 291 -12.59 -3.31 8.23
CA ILE A 291 -11.64 -4.15 7.50
C ILE A 291 -11.05 -3.32 6.36
N LEU A 292 -9.73 -3.33 6.22
CA LEU A 292 -9.03 -2.89 5.01
C LEU A 292 -8.52 -4.13 4.28
N TYR A 293 -8.94 -4.29 3.03
CA TYR A 293 -8.43 -5.30 2.11
C TYR A 293 -7.45 -4.69 1.12
N THR A 294 -6.47 -5.48 0.70
CA THR A 294 -5.76 -5.31 -0.57
C THR A 294 -5.96 -6.58 -1.37
N THR A 295 -6.42 -6.48 -2.61
CA THR A 295 -6.75 -7.64 -3.44
C THR A 295 -6.04 -7.54 -4.79
N SER A 296 -5.54 -8.66 -5.28
CA SER A 296 -5.04 -8.83 -6.66
C SER A 296 -5.84 -9.93 -7.33
N TRP A 297 -6.51 -9.59 -8.41
CA TRP A 297 -7.38 -10.49 -9.15
C TRP A 297 -6.70 -10.99 -10.42
N GLU A 298 -6.89 -12.29 -10.68
CA GLU A 298 -6.62 -12.92 -11.96
C GLU A 298 -7.85 -12.89 -12.85
N THR A 299 -9.01 -13.27 -12.28
CA THR A 299 -10.27 -13.33 -13.02
C THR A 299 -11.45 -13.63 -12.10
N TYR A 300 -12.67 -13.51 -12.63
CA TYR A 300 -13.88 -13.96 -11.96
C TYR A 300 -15.02 -14.29 -12.92
N ARG A 301 -16.04 -14.96 -12.40
CA ARG A 301 -17.34 -15.18 -13.03
C ARG A 301 -18.43 -14.72 -12.06
N PRO A 302 -19.37 -13.85 -12.48
CA PRO A 302 -20.40 -13.33 -11.59
C PRO A 302 -21.52 -14.32 -11.27
N ASP A 303 -21.81 -15.26 -12.17
CA ASP A 303 -22.91 -16.23 -11.98
C ASP A 303 -22.60 -17.59 -12.67
N PRO A 304 -22.55 -18.72 -11.94
CA PRO A 304 -22.38 -18.74 -10.48
C PRO A 304 -21.09 -18.07 -10.06
N TRP A 305 -21.08 -17.43 -8.87
CA TRP A 305 -19.90 -16.72 -8.40
C TRP A 305 -18.69 -17.63 -8.28
N GLU A 306 -17.63 -17.24 -8.94
CA GLU A 306 -16.31 -17.87 -8.85
C GLU A 306 -15.23 -16.78 -9.00
N ALA A 307 -14.23 -16.80 -8.14
CA ALA A 307 -13.17 -15.80 -8.13
C ALA A 307 -11.79 -16.45 -8.02
N VAL A 308 -10.83 -15.90 -8.77
CA VAL A 308 -9.42 -16.26 -8.65
C VAL A 308 -8.67 -14.99 -8.28
N ASN A 309 -8.38 -14.85 -7.00
CA ASN A 309 -7.66 -13.70 -6.45
C ASN A 309 -6.74 -14.12 -5.30
N GLN A 310 -5.92 -13.19 -4.86
CA GLN A 310 -5.18 -13.23 -3.60
C GLN A 310 -5.45 -11.93 -2.87
N HIS A 311 -5.71 -12.00 -1.56
CA HIS A 311 -5.89 -10.81 -0.76
C HIS A 311 -5.08 -10.85 0.53
N SER A 312 -4.85 -9.66 1.08
CA SER A 312 -4.37 -9.42 2.44
C SER A 312 -5.37 -8.54 3.17
N GLU A 313 -5.56 -8.74 4.47
CA GLU A 313 -6.52 -7.97 5.25
C GLU A 313 -5.97 -7.54 6.61
N VAL A 314 -6.44 -6.40 7.10
CA VAL A 314 -6.27 -5.96 8.48
C VAL A 314 -7.60 -5.49 9.03
N ARG A 315 -7.99 -6.05 10.18
CA ARG A 315 -9.21 -5.71 10.90
C ARG A 315 -8.91 -4.62 11.93
N ALA A 316 -9.10 -3.37 11.51
CA ALA A 316 -8.89 -2.18 12.32
C ALA A 316 -9.62 -0.99 11.70
N GLY A 317 -9.87 0.07 12.48
CA GLY A 317 -10.33 1.35 11.96
C GLY A 317 -9.21 2.05 11.18
N TYR A 318 -9.58 2.56 10.01
CA TYR A 318 -8.71 3.34 9.13
C TYR A 318 -9.30 4.74 8.86
N ALA A 319 -10.05 5.31 9.82
CA ALA A 319 -10.50 6.69 9.70
C ALA A 319 -9.31 7.65 9.67
N GLY A 320 -9.27 8.53 8.69
CA GLY A 320 -8.20 9.51 8.52
C GLY A 320 -7.45 9.38 7.21
N TRP A 321 -6.39 10.17 7.08
CA TRP A 321 -5.53 10.17 5.88
C TRP A 321 -4.54 9.01 5.90
N HIS A 322 -4.48 8.28 4.79
CA HIS A 322 -3.55 7.18 4.57
C HIS A 322 -2.83 7.32 3.25
N ASP A 323 -1.53 7.04 3.25
CA ASP A 323 -0.70 6.93 2.05
C ASP A 323 -0.73 5.47 1.55
N LEU A 324 -1.41 5.24 0.45
CA LEU A 324 -1.58 3.94 -0.19
C LEU A 324 -0.61 3.81 -1.35
N VAL A 325 0.18 2.74 -1.39
CA VAL A 325 1.13 2.47 -2.47
C VAL A 325 1.04 1.01 -2.88
N VAL A 326 0.79 0.74 -4.16
CA VAL A 326 0.96 -0.58 -4.75
C VAL A 326 2.02 -0.54 -5.84
N THR A 327 2.94 -1.47 -5.80
CA THR A 327 3.99 -1.65 -6.82
C THR A 327 3.78 -2.97 -7.55
N ILE A 328 3.85 -2.91 -8.88
CA ILE A 328 3.71 -4.05 -9.77
C ILE A 328 5.00 -4.16 -10.58
N ASP A 329 5.79 -5.17 -10.32
CA ASP A 329 6.97 -5.52 -11.12
C ASP A 329 6.75 -6.89 -11.80
N ASP A 330 7.77 -7.42 -12.44
CA ASP A 330 7.72 -8.72 -13.12
C ASP A 330 7.77 -9.94 -12.18
N ARG A 331 7.71 -9.74 -10.86
CA ARG A 331 7.88 -10.78 -9.84
C ARG A 331 6.75 -10.83 -8.83
N ALA A 332 6.15 -9.69 -8.49
CA ALA A 332 5.14 -9.61 -7.43
C ALA A 332 4.34 -8.30 -7.49
N ILE A 333 3.22 -8.30 -6.79
CA ILE A 333 2.44 -7.12 -6.46
C ILE A 333 2.63 -6.84 -4.97
N THR A 334 3.12 -5.66 -4.61
CA THR A 334 3.42 -5.31 -3.22
C THR A 334 2.64 -4.09 -2.77
N TYR A 335 1.89 -4.23 -1.69
CA TYR A 335 1.03 -3.19 -1.11
C TYR A 335 1.65 -2.61 0.16
N HIS A 336 1.60 -1.29 0.29
CA HIS A 336 1.98 -0.55 1.49
C HIS A 336 0.87 0.41 1.91
N VAL A 337 0.68 0.55 3.21
CA VAL A 337 -0.19 1.56 3.84
C VAL A 337 0.66 2.32 4.85
N ASP A 338 0.69 3.64 4.74
CA ASP A 338 1.49 4.53 5.60
C ASP A 338 2.97 4.13 5.71
N GLY A 339 3.54 3.74 4.57
CA GLY A 339 4.92 3.29 4.47
C GLY A 339 5.21 1.90 5.03
N GLN A 340 4.22 1.21 5.59
CA GLN A 340 4.35 -0.15 6.12
C GLN A 340 3.91 -1.18 5.08
N LEU A 341 4.65 -2.27 4.94
CA LEU A 341 4.24 -3.39 4.10
C LEU A 341 2.91 -3.95 4.61
N PHE A 342 1.90 -3.95 3.74
CA PHE A 342 0.58 -4.49 4.02
C PHE A 342 0.43 -5.93 3.50
N GLY A 343 0.88 -6.20 2.27
CA GLY A 343 0.85 -7.51 1.66
C GLY A 343 1.74 -7.63 0.43
N THR A 344 2.11 -8.86 0.08
CA THR A 344 2.80 -9.18 -1.18
C THR A 344 2.07 -10.34 -1.83
N HIS A 345 1.63 -10.16 -3.05
CA HIS A 345 0.87 -11.13 -3.82
C HIS A 345 1.72 -11.69 -4.97
N ASP A 346 1.40 -12.91 -5.38
CA ASP A 346 2.22 -13.70 -6.29
C ASP A 346 2.21 -13.15 -7.73
N ALA A 347 3.29 -13.43 -8.47
CA ALA A 347 3.43 -13.11 -9.90
C ALA A 347 2.34 -13.72 -10.78
N ARG A 348 1.60 -14.70 -10.30
CA ARG A 348 0.43 -15.25 -10.98
C ARG A 348 -0.63 -14.20 -11.31
N TYR A 349 -0.71 -13.16 -10.49
CA TYR A 349 -1.72 -12.11 -10.59
C TYR A 349 -1.21 -10.86 -11.30
N LEU A 350 -0.11 -10.95 -12.07
CA LEU A 350 0.46 -9.82 -12.82
C LEU A 350 -0.44 -9.45 -14.03
N PRO A 351 -0.57 -8.16 -14.36
CA PRO A 351 -1.46 -7.73 -15.42
C PRO A 351 -0.91 -8.11 -16.81
N GLU A 352 -1.70 -8.73 -17.66
CA GLU A 352 -1.39 -8.97 -19.09
C GLU A 352 -1.72 -7.75 -19.92
N ARG A 353 -2.77 -6.99 -19.57
CA ARG A 353 -3.26 -5.82 -20.29
C ARG A 353 -3.21 -4.55 -19.45
N PRO A 354 -3.12 -3.39 -20.12
CA PRO A 354 -3.23 -2.11 -19.42
C PRO A 354 -4.57 -1.91 -18.73
N MET A 355 -4.54 -1.11 -17.65
CA MET A 355 -5.64 -0.83 -16.74
C MET A 355 -5.97 0.66 -16.69
N SER A 356 -7.13 1.01 -16.14
CA SER A 356 -7.48 2.35 -15.65
C SER A 356 -7.04 2.52 -14.19
N ILE A 357 -7.02 3.77 -13.70
CA ILE A 357 -6.89 4.12 -12.29
C ILE A 357 -8.22 4.69 -11.84
N ASN A 358 -8.72 4.21 -10.70
CA ASN A 358 -10.09 4.44 -10.26
C ASN A 358 -10.15 4.77 -8.77
N PHE A 359 -11.12 5.59 -8.41
CA PHE A 359 -11.57 5.84 -7.04
C PHE A 359 -13.08 5.70 -7.03
N ASN A 360 -13.64 4.88 -6.15
CA ASN A 360 -15.08 4.85 -5.97
C ASN A 360 -15.47 4.70 -4.50
N GLN A 361 -16.73 5.04 -4.25
CA GLN A 361 -17.40 4.80 -2.99
C GLN A 361 -18.83 4.34 -3.28
N TRP A 362 -19.23 3.21 -2.69
CA TRP A 362 -20.52 2.59 -2.97
C TRP A 362 -21.00 1.71 -1.82
N LEU A 363 -22.33 1.51 -1.71
CA LEU A 363 -22.94 0.60 -0.75
C LEU A 363 -23.02 -0.81 -1.34
N ILE A 364 -22.55 -1.82 -0.59
CA ILE A 364 -22.64 -3.24 -0.95
C ILE A 364 -24.10 -3.69 -1.01
N ASP A 365 -24.85 -3.35 0.03
CA ASP A 365 -26.26 -3.65 0.20
C ASP A 365 -26.91 -2.68 1.20
N LEU A 366 -28.21 -2.81 1.42
CA LEU A 366 -28.99 -2.03 2.39
C LEU A 366 -29.31 -2.82 3.67
N GLN A 367 -28.60 -3.92 3.94
CA GLN A 367 -28.89 -4.78 5.08
C GLN A 367 -28.14 -4.35 6.35
N GLY A 368 -27.08 -3.58 6.22
CA GLY A 368 -26.30 -3.06 7.35
C GLY A 368 -27.07 -2.05 8.20
N GLN A 369 -27.91 -1.23 7.54
CA GLN A 369 -28.71 -0.18 8.17
C GLN A 369 -30.12 -0.16 7.53
N THR A 370 -31.16 -0.23 8.34
CA THR A 370 -32.56 -0.31 7.88
C THR A 370 -33.33 1.03 7.98
N SER A 371 -32.69 2.10 8.44
CA SER A 371 -33.30 3.42 8.56
C SER A 371 -33.63 4.00 7.18
N THR A 372 -34.75 4.70 7.09
CA THR A 372 -35.10 5.55 5.93
C THR A 372 -34.66 7.02 6.08
N THR A 373 -33.96 7.33 7.18
CA THR A 373 -33.35 8.66 7.35
C THR A 373 -32.19 8.84 6.38
N PRO A 374 -32.15 9.97 5.64
CA PRO A 374 -31.02 10.27 4.76
C PRO A 374 -29.68 10.28 5.50
N ARG A 375 -28.67 9.73 4.87
CA ARG A 375 -27.31 9.63 5.39
C ARG A 375 -26.28 9.59 4.26
N ALA A 376 -25.10 10.05 4.53
CA ALA A 376 -24.02 10.06 3.53
C ALA A 376 -22.65 9.81 4.17
N TYR A 377 -21.76 9.24 3.39
CA TYR A 377 -20.37 8.95 3.73
C TYR A 377 -19.43 9.65 2.76
N ASP A 378 -18.33 10.16 3.26
CA ASP A 378 -17.31 10.85 2.49
C ASP A 378 -16.00 10.06 2.41
N GLN A 379 -15.44 9.98 1.21
CA GLN A 379 -14.06 9.61 0.96
C GLN A 379 -13.35 10.80 0.30
N GLN A 380 -12.13 11.14 0.74
CA GLN A 380 -11.36 12.24 0.14
C GLN A 380 -10.06 11.74 -0.46
N VAL A 381 -9.64 12.34 -1.57
CA VAL A 381 -8.37 12.03 -2.25
C VAL A 381 -7.58 13.32 -2.44
N ASP A 382 -6.32 13.32 -1.94
CA ASP A 382 -5.42 14.47 -1.99
C ASP A 382 -4.56 14.48 -3.27
N TYR A 383 -4.11 13.30 -3.72
CA TYR A 383 -3.37 13.14 -4.97
C TYR A 383 -3.42 11.69 -5.46
N VAL A 384 -3.08 11.53 -6.74
CA VAL A 384 -2.69 10.25 -7.34
C VAL A 384 -1.35 10.39 -8.06
N LEU A 385 -0.54 9.34 -7.99
CA LEU A 385 0.73 9.20 -8.71
C LEU A 385 0.81 7.81 -9.32
N HIS A 386 1.12 7.74 -10.62
CA HIS A 386 1.63 6.49 -11.23
C HIS A 386 3.00 6.77 -11.86
N VAL A 387 3.95 5.87 -11.64
CA VAL A 387 5.27 5.93 -12.29
C VAL A 387 5.48 4.62 -13.03
N LYS A 388 5.45 4.73 -14.37
CA LYS A 388 5.51 3.58 -15.27
C LYS A 388 6.85 2.84 -15.15
N ASP A 389 6.78 1.50 -15.05
CA ASP A 389 7.92 0.58 -15.07
C ASP A 389 8.99 0.87 -13.98
N GLN A 390 8.63 1.58 -12.91
CA GLN A 390 9.51 1.86 -11.78
C GLN A 390 8.87 1.41 -10.47
N VAL A 391 9.61 0.69 -9.65
CA VAL A 391 9.23 0.32 -8.29
C VAL A 391 9.80 1.34 -7.32
N LEU A 392 8.94 2.23 -6.82
CA LEU A 392 9.31 3.24 -5.84
C LEU A 392 8.98 2.77 -4.43
N THR A 393 9.85 3.06 -3.49
CA THR A 393 9.51 2.94 -2.07
C THR A 393 8.49 4.01 -1.68
N PRO A 394 7.70 3.80 -0.59
CA PRO A 394 6.80 4.85 -0.08
C PRO A 394 7.49 6.19 0.16
N ALA A 395 8.72 6.20 0.66
CA ALA A 395 9.50 7.43 0.86
C ALA A 395 9.82 8.15 -0.46
N GLN A 396 10.15 7.41 -1.52
CA GLN A 396 10.38 7.97 -2.86
C GLN A 396 9.10 8.51 -3.49
N VAL A 397 7.96 7.86 -3.26
CA VAL A 397 6.63 8.37 -3.64
C VAL A 397 6.41 9.74 -2.99
N GLN A 398 6.58 9.86 -1.67
CA GLN A 398 6.42 11.13 -0.95
C GLN A 398 7.37 12.22 -1.46
N ALA A 399 8.64 11.87 -1.70
CA ALA A 399 9.61 12.81 -2.25
C ALA A 399 9.22 13.31 -3.65
N LYS A 400 8.71 12.41 -4.52
CA LYS A 400 8.26 12.76 -5.87
C LYS A 400 7.00 13.66 -5.84
N VAL A 401 6.03 13.36 -4.98
CA VAL A 401 4.85 14.22 -4.76
C VAL A 401 5.26 15.60 -4.23
N ALA A 402 6.18 15.65 -3.25
CA ALA A 402 6.72 16.92 -2.74
C ALA A 402 7.44 17.74 -3.83
N ALA A 403 8.15 17.07 -4.75
CA ALA A 403 8.81 17.73 -5.88
C ALA A 403 7.78 18.33 -6.85
N TYR A 404 6.71 17.62 -7.21
CA TYR A 404 5.61 18.17 -8.02
C TYR A 404 4.98 19.40 -7.36
N ARG A 405 4.65 19.32 -6.08
CA ARG A 405 4.07 20.44 -5.32
C ARG A 405 5.04 21.60 -5.19
N GLY A 406 6.33 21.34 -4.93
CA GLY A 406 7.38 22.35 -4.86
C GLY A 406 7.60 23.10 -6.19
N ALA A 407 7.34 22.42 -7.32
CA ALA A 407 7.37 23.00 -8.66
C ALA A 407 6.05 23.72 -9.04
N GLY A 408 5.01 23.64 -8.21
CA GLY A 408 3.67 24.16 -8.53
C GLY A 408 2.95 23.37 -9.62
N THR A 409 3.34 22.10 -9.83
CA THR A 409 2.72 21.22 -10.82
C THR A 409 1.50 20.55 -10.19
N SER A 410 0.32 20.87 -10.68
CA SER A 410 -0.95 20.25 -10.25
C SER A 410 -1.33 19.02 -11.06
N PHE A 411 -0.82 18.93 -12.31
CA PHE A 411 -1.08 17.80 -13.21
C PHE A 411 0.09 17.56 -14.15
N GLU A 412 0.42 16.31 -14.35
CA GLU A 412 1.33 15.81 -15.39
C GLU A 412 0.86 14.43 -15.84
N ASP A 413 0.79 14.18 -17.14
CA ASP A 413 0.54 12.85 -17.70
C ASP A 413 1.41 12.65 -18.94
N THR A 414 2.50 11.91 -18.76
CA THR A 414 3.45 11.52 -19.81
C THR A 414 3.36 10.03 -20.15
N VAL A 415 2.41 9.29 -19.53
CA VAL A 415 2.19 7.87 -19.82
C VAL A 415 1.60 7.75 -21.22
N PRO A 416 2.27 7.05 -22.18
CA PRO A 416 1.76 6.94 -23.53
C PRO A 416 0.45 6.15 -23.57
N ASN A 417 -0.44 6.55 -24.47
CA ASN A 417 -1.58 5.68 -24.84
C ASN A 417 -1.04 4.47 -25.60
N VAL A 418 -1.50 3.29 -25.27
CA VAL A 418 -1.16 2.00 -25.90
C VAL A 418 -2.18 1.59 -26.91
#